data_9b934580b60c173ddf0c12938a71343b
#
_entry.id   9b934580b60c173ddf0c12938a71343b
#
_cell.length_a   1.000
_cell.length_b   1.000
_cell.length_c   1.000
_cell.angle_alpha   90.00
_cell.angle_beta   90.00
_cell.angle_gamma   90.00
#
_symmetry.space_group_name_H-M   'P 1'
#
loop_
_entity.id
_entity.type
_entity.pdbx_description
1 polymer ?
#
loop_
_entity_poly.entity_id
_entity_poly.type
_entity_poly.pdbx_seq_one_letter_code
_entity_poly.pdbx_strand_id
1 'polypeptide(L)'
;MDSENKLKSMINKVTVVGANGTMGLNVPTIFAAFGNATVYLVSRELEKSVSARERACLSVRADSIKGRLVPVDYSSLEECVDCSDLIFEACAEDDTVKKAVHEKIAACLKGKAVNKYICTGTSGLSVSALSELYPKEYRSKFYGMHFFNPPYQMTLCEMTATVY
;
A
#
# COMPACT_ATOMS: atom_id res chain seq x y z
N MET A 1 16.93 -6.99 -21.74
CA MET A 1 16.65 -6.64 -20.34
C MET A 1 15.50 -7.55 -19.93
N ASP A 2 15.75 -8.42 -18.98
CA ASP A 2 14.85 -9.50 -18.58
C ASP A 2 13.55 -8.90 -18.01
N SER A 3 12.40 -9.51 -18.27
CA SER A 3 11.08 -9.03 -17.82
C SER A 3 11.02 -8.86 -16.29
N GLU A 4 11.74 -9.72 -15.56
CA GLU A 4 11.87 -9.65 -14.10
C GLU A 4 12.61 -8.40 -13.61
N ASN A 5 13.63 -7.97 -14.33
CA ASN A 5 14.35 -6.72 -14.04
C ASN A 5 13.52 -5.47 -14.38
N LYS A 6 12.63 -5.57 -15.38
CA LYS A 6 11.75 -4.45 -15.76
C LYS A 6 10.67 -4.22 -14.68
N LEU A 7 10.10 -5.27 -14.10
CA LEU A 7 9.13 -5.15 -13.00
C LEU A 7 9.77 -4.59 -11.72
N LYS A 8 10.96 -5.06 -11.37
CA LYS A 8 11.74 -4.54 -10.23
C LYS A 8 12.12 -3.07 -10.35
N SER A 9 12.19 -2.53 -11.57
CA SER A 9 12.47 -1.11 -11.82
C SER A 9 11.23 -0.21 -11.82
N MET A 10 10.02 -0.77 -11.81
CA MET A 10 8.77 0.01 -11.87
C MET A 10 8.23 0.40 -10.50
N ILE A 11 8.43 -0.43 -9.47
CA ILE A 11 7.91 -0.19 -8.12
C ILE A 11 9.10 -0.22 -7.15
N ASN A 12 9.65 0.95 -6.85
CA ASN A 12 10.79 1.11 -5.95
C ASN A 12 10.38 1.66 -4.59
N LYS A 13 9.29 2.41 -4.55
CA LYS A 13 8.75 3.02 -3.33
C LYS A 13 7.27 2.74 -3.20
N VAL A 14 6.86 2.27 -2.03
CA VAL A 14 5.48 1.91 -1.72
C VAL A 14 5.05 2.64 -0.45
N THR A 15 3.86 3.23 -0.47
CA THR A 15 3.21 3.73 0.76
C THR A 15 2.12 2.76 1.17
N VAL A 16 2.21 2.22 2.39
CA VAL A 16 1.16 1.39 2.99
C VAL A 16 0.42 2.18 4.04
N VAL A 17 -0.87 2.45 3.80
CA VAL A 17 -1.75 3.18 4.72
C VAL A 17 -2.56 2.19 5.54
N GLY A 18 -2.56 2.34 6.86
CA GLY A 18 -3.12 1.36 7.80
C GLY A 18 -2.11 0.29 8.24
N ALA A 19 -0.83 0.66 8.32
CA ALA A 19 0.30 -0.23 8.54
C ALA A 19 0.26 -1.06 9.83
N ASN A 20 -0.50 -0.66 10.85
CA ASN A 20 -0.61 -1.37 12.13
C ASN A 20 -1.65 -2.50 12.16
N GLY A 21 -2.47 -2.67 11.11
CA GLY A 21 -3.39 -3.80 10.95
C GLY A 21 -2.66 -5.07 10.53
N THR A 22 -3.37 -6.22 10.56
CA THR A 22 -2.77 -7.53 10.19
C THR A 22 -2.16 -7.53 8.78
N MET A 23 -2.92 -7.08 7.78
CA MET A 23 -2.40 -7.01 6.41
C MET A 23 -1.43 -5.85 6.25
N GLY A 24 -1.68 -4.72 6.92
CA GLY A 24 -0.83 -3.54 6.90
C GLY A 24 0.58 -3.76 7.45
N LEU A 25 0.78 -4.73 8.34
CA LEU A 25 2.12 -5.10 8.80
C LEU A 25 2.77 -6.20 7.94
N ASN A 26 1.98 -7.08 7.34
CA ASN A 26 2.50 -8.24 6.61
C ASN A 26 2.76 -7.94 5.12
N VAL A 27 1.88 -7.20 4.44
CA VAL A 27 2.06 -6.83 3.03
C VAL A 27 3.33 -6.01 2.77
N PRO A 28 3.73 -5.06 3.64
CA PRO A 28 5.02 -4.37 3.50
C PRO A 28 6.23 -5.28 3.38
N THR A 29 6.19 -6.46 4.05
CA THR A 29 7.29 -7.43 3.98
C THR A 29 7.49 -7.99 2.58
N ILE A 30 6.38 -8.17 1.83
CA ILE A 30 6.41 -8.66 0.44
C ILE A 30 7.14 -7.65 -0.44
N PHE A 31 6.75 -6.39 -0.38
CA PHE A 31 7.39 -5.34 -1.17
C PHE A 31 8.86 -5.12 -0.77
N ALA A 32 9.17 -5.15 0.54
CA ALA A 32 10.53 -4.93 1.02
C ALA A 32 11.46 -6.13 0.80
N ALA A 33 10.99 -7.37 1.02
CA ALA A 33 11.82 -8.57 0.95
C ALA A 33 11.98 -9.08 -0.49
N PHE A 34 10.86 -9.18 -1.23
CA PHE A 34 10.87 -9.75 -2.58
C PHE A 34 10.93 -8.68 -3.66
N GLY A 35 10.28 -7.53 -3.45
CA GLY A 35 10.30 -6.40 -4.37
C GLY A 35 11.54 -5.49 -4.23
N ASN A 36 12.31 -5.63 -3.16
CA ASN A 36 13.43 -4.74 -2.83
C ASN A 36 13.05 -3.25 -2.70
N ALA A 37 11.77 -2.97 -2.46
CA ALA A 37 11.23 -1.62 -2.38
C ALA A 37 11.46 -0.99 -1.00
N THR A 38 11.55 0.34 -0.96
CA THR A 38 11.38 1.12 0.26
C THR A 38 9.89 1.26 0.54
N VAL A 39 9.46 0.95 1.77
CA VAL A 39 8.05 0.95 2.14
C VAL A 39 7.79 1.92 3.29
N TYR A 40 7.00 2.95 3.04
CA TYR A 40 6.53 3.87 4.06
C TYR A 40 5.33 3.25 4.79
N LEU A 41 5.45 3.09 6.10
CA LEU A 41 4.42 2.52 6.96
C LEU A 41 3.63 3.66 7.60
N VAL A 42 2.42 3.94 7.10
CA VAL A 42 1.59 5.05 7.58
C VAL A 42 0.53 4.56 8.54
N SER A 43 0.54 5.09 9.76
CA SER A 43 -0.48 4.89 10.78
C SER A 43 -0.93 6.22 11.37
N ARG A 44 -1.97 6.23 12.20
CA ARG A 44 -2.47 7.45 12.86
C ARG A 44 -1.46 8.06 13.84
N GLU A 45 -0.61 7.24 14.39
CA GLU A 45 0.42 7.61 15.39
C GLU A 45 1.74 6.97 14.99
N LEU A 46 2.83 7.69 15.12
CA LEU A 46 4.17 7.22 14.73
C LEU A 46 4.57 5.94 15.48
N GLU A 47 4.27 5.86 16.77
CA GLU A 47 4.57 4.69 17.60
C GLU A 47 3.92 3.41 17.07
N LYS A 48 2.72 3.52 16.48
CA LYS A 48 2.05 2.38 15.84
C LYS A 48 2.77 1.92 14.59
N SER A 49 3.31 2.83 13.81
CA SER A 49 4.12 2.51 12.62
C SER A 49 5.47 1.92 12.99
N VAL A 50 6.11 2.42 14.06
CA VAL A 50 7.34 1.83 14.62
C VAL A 50 7.09 0.41 15.09
N SER A 51 6.03 0.19 15.86
CA SER A 51 5.63 -1.15 16.32
C SER A 51 5.31 -2.08 15.14
N ALA A 52 4.65 -1.57 14.09
CA ALA A 52 4.37 -2.34 12.87
C ALA A 52 5.65 -2.80 12.18
N ARG A 53 6.67 -1.94 12.07
CA ARG A 53 7.99 -2.31 11.53
C ARG A 53 8.64 -3.45 12.30
N GLU A 54 8.70 -3.34 13.63
CA GLU A 54 9.32 -4.39 14.45
C GLU A 54 8.57 -5.72 14.30
N ARG A 55 7.25 -5.70 14.35
CA ARG A 55 6.41 -6.88 14.15
C ARG A 55 6.55 -7.48 12.75
N ALA A 56 6.67 -6.64 11.72
CA ALA A 56 6.89 -7.07 10.35
C ALA A 56 8.22 -7.84 10.21
N CYS A 57 9.31 -7.30 10.76
CA CYS A 57 10.61 -7.97 10.75
C CYS A 57 10.56 -9.33 11.48
N LEU A 58 9.88 -9.39 12.63
CA LEU A 58 9.72 -10.62 13.40
C LEU A 58 8.91 -11.68 12.62
N SER A 59 7.84 -11.27 11.92
CA SER A 59 6.95 -12.21 11.20
C SER A 59 7.67 -12.96 10.08
N VAL A 60 8.62 -12.32 9.41
CA VAL A 60 9.41 -12.93 8.32
C VAL A 60 10.81 -13.34 8.78
N ARG A 61 11.17 -13.14 10.06
CA ARG A 61 12.48 -13.42 10.62
C ARG A 61 13.62 -12.80 9.82
N ALA A 62 13.44 -11.57 9.37
CA ALA A 62 14.35 -10.89 8.46
C ALA A 62 14.63 -9.45 8.92
N ASP A 63 15.67 -9.26 9.73
CA ASP A 63 16.14 -7.93 10.13
C ASP A 63 16.71 -7.13 8.95
N SER A 64 17.14 -7.81 7.89
CA SER A 64 17.70 -7.19 6.69
C SER A 64 16.73 -6.25 5.95
N ILE A 65 15.41 -6.42 6.13
CA ILE A 65 14.41 -5.53 5.53
C ILE A 65 14.12 -4.28 6.38
N LYS A 66 14.58 -4.25 7.64
CA LYS A 66 14.27 -3.17 8.59
C LYS A 66 14.61 -1.78 8.04
N GLY A 67 15.74 -1.66 7.35
CA GLY A 67 16.16 -0.40 6.73
C GLY A 67 15.30 0.06 5.55
N ARG A 68 14.48 -0.83 4.99
CA ARG A 68 13.54 -0.50 3.92
C ARG A 68 12.13 -0.17 4.41
N LEU A 69 11.83 -0.44 5.68
CA LEU A 69 10.54 -0.16 6.30
C LEU A 69 10.64 1.16 7.08
N VAL A 70 10.04 2.21 6.55
CA VAL A 70 10.11 3.59 7.08
C VAL A 70 8.82 3.92 7.82
N PRO A 71 8.82 3.93 9.17
CA PRO A 71 7.65 4.30 9.94
C PRO A 71 7.38 5.80 9.85
N VAL A 72 6.14 6.17 9.59
CA VAL A 72 5.65 7.55 9.56
C VAL A 72 4.23 7.62 10.10
N ASP A 73 3.73 8.82 10.33
CA ASP A 73 2.31 9.05 10.62
C ASP A 73 1.61 9.83 9.49
N TYR A 74 0.33 10.16 9.69
CA TYR A 74 -0.46 10.85 8.68
C TYR A 74 0.04 12.28 8.35
N SER A 75 0.88 12.90 9.18
CA SER A 75 1.46 14.22 8.87
C SER A 75 2.37 14.17 7.65
N SER A 76 2.99 13.00 7.40
CA SER A 76 3.87 12.74 6.25
C SER A 76 3.16 12.07 5.07
N LEU A 77 1.82 11.91 5.12
CA LEU A 77 1.08 11.16 4.08
C LEU A 77 1.29 11.75 2.68
N GLU A 78 1.20 13.07 2.56
CA GLU A 78 1.35 13.73 1.25
C GLU A 78 2.74 13.49 0.65
N GLU A 79 3.80 13.67 1.44
CA GLU A 79 5.17 13.41 1.01
C GLU A 79 5.37 11.95 0.60
N CYS A 80 4.84 11.01 1.39
CA CYS A 80 4.91 9.58 1.09
C CYS A 80 4.17 9.23 -0.20
N VAL A 81 2.96 9.76 -0.40
CA VAL A 81 2.20 9.59 -1.64
C VAL A 81 2.96 10.17 -2.83
N ASP A 82 3.58 11.34 -2.68
CA ASP A 82 4.31 11.99 -3.77
C ASP A 82 5.52 11.20 -4.24
N CYS A 83 6.28 10.64 -3.32
CA CYS A 83 7.51 9.92 -3.65
C CYS A 83 7.29 8.44 -4.02
N SER A 84 6.09 7.90 -3.83
CA SER A 84 5.80 6.47 -4.07
C SER A 84 5.32 6.19 -5.50
N ASP A 85 5.64 5.00 -5.97
CA ASP A 85 5.17 4.44 -7.25
C ASP A 85 3.83 3.70 -7.06
N LEU A 86 3.58 3.18 -5.84
CA LEU A 86 2.38 2.45 -5.48
C LEU A 86 1.92 2.85 -4.07
N ILE A 87 0.62 3.09 -3.95
CA ILE A 87 -0.05 3.32 -2.66
C ILE A 87 -0.95 2.11 -2.37
N PHE A 88 -0.77 1.45 -1.24
CA PHE A 88 -1.57 0.32 -0.81
C PHE A 88 -2.36 0.67 0.46
N GLU A 89 -3.69 0.58 0.39
CA GLU A 89 -4.56 0.78 1.55
C GLU A 89 -4.86 -0.58 2.21
N ALA A 90 -4.58 -0.67 3.52
CA ALA A 90 -4.75 -1.85 4.38
C ALA A 90 -5.47 -1.53 5.70
N CYS A 91 -6.39 -0.57 5.68
CA CYS A 91 -7.18 -0.20 6.86
C CYS A 91 -8.26 -1.24 7.17
N ALA A 92 -8.98 -1.02 8.28
CA ALA A 92 -10.08 -1.89 8.68
C ALA A 92 -11.11 -2.07 7.54
N GLU A 93 -11.70 -3.27 7.45
CA GLU A 93 -12.74 -3.62 6.47
C GLU A 93 -14.08 -3.00 6.90
N ASP A 94 -14.13 -1.68 6.83
CA ASP A 94 -15.27 -0.84 7.15
C ASP A 94 -15.39 0.25 6.08
N ASP A 95 -16.59 0.40 5.52
CA ASP A 95 -16.86 1.29 4.40
C ASP A 95 -16.55 2.77 4.73
N THR A 96 -16.92 3.21 5.92
CA THR A 96 -16.68 4.59 6.36
C THR A 96 -15.19 4.86 6.55
N VAL A 97 -14.48 3.93 7.17
CA VAL A 97 -13.03 4.05 7.40
C VAL A 97 -12.27 4.05 6.08
N LYS A 98 -12.59 3.12 5.17
CA LYS A 98 -11.93 3.03 3.87
C LYS A 98 -12.20 4.26 3.01
N LYS A 99 -13.46 4.72 2.93
CA LYS A 99 -13.79 5.96 2.21
C LYS A 99 -13.00 7.15 2.73
N ALA A 100 -12.99 7.37 4.04
CA ALA A 100 -12.26 8.49 4.64
C ALA A 100 -10.74 8.42 4.38
N VAL A 101 -10.15 7.23 4.34
CA VAL A 101 -8.72 7.04 4.01
C VAL A 101 -8.47 7.28 2.53
N HIS A 102 -9.31 6.72 1.65
CA HIS A 102 -9.18 6.91 0.22
C HIS A 102 -9.38 8.38 -0.19
N GLU A 103 -10.30 9.11 0.45
CA GLU A 103 -10.47 10.55 0.24
C GLU A 103 -9.19 11.34 0.59
N LYS A 104 -8.51 10.98 1.68
CA LYS A 104 -7.22 11.61 2.05
C LYS A 104 -6.13 11.32 1.00
N ILE A 105 -6.02 10.08 0.54
CA ILE A 105 -5.06 9.70 -0.51
C ILE A 105 -5.39 10.44 -1.81
N ALA A 106 -6.66 10.48 -2.19
CA ALA A 106 -7.13 11.16 -3.40
C ALA A 106 -6.84 12.68 -3.36
N ALA A 107 -6.99 13.30 -2.18
CA ALA A 107 -6.64 14.72 -1.98
C ALA A 107 -5.16 14.98 -2.26
N CYS A 108 -4.26 14.08 -1.83
CA CYS A 108 -2.82 14.18 -2.10
C CYS A 108 -2.49 14.04 -3.61
N LEU A 109 -3.35 13.43 -4.40
CA LEU A 109 -3.13 13.17 -5.83
C LEU A 109 -3.74 14.24 -6.75
N LYS A 110 -4.58 15.12 -6.21
CA LYS A 110 -5.30 16.13 -7.01
C LYS A 110 -4.34 17.08 -7.71
N GLY A 111 -4.46 17.16 -9.04
CA GLY A 111 -3.62 18.04 -9.88
C GLY A 111 -2.19 17.53 -10.11
N LYS A 112 -1.88 16.29 -9.70
CA LYS A 112 -0.56 15.68 -9.89
C LYS A 112 -0.54 14.74 -11.12
N ALA A 113 0.66 14.46 -11.63
CA ALA A 113 0.85 13.56 -12.77
C ALA A 113 0.40 12.12 -12.45
N VAL A 114 -0.27 11.47 -13.40
CA VAL A 114 -0.81 10.11 -13.26
C VAL A 114 0.30 9.08 -13.53
N ASN A 115 1.20 8.94 -12.59
CA ASN A 115 2.34 8.03 -12.67
C ASN A 115 2.41 7.00 -11.54
N LYS A 116 1.35 6.88 -10.75
CA LYS A 116 1.28 6.01 -9.56
C LYS A 116 0.15 5.01 -9.67
N TYR A 117 0.31 3.87 -9.01
CA TYR A 117 -0.73 2.87 -8.84
C TYR A 117 -1.36 3.00 -7.45
N ILE A 118 -2.67 2.82 -7.36
CA ILE A 118 -3.41 2.83 -6.11
C ILE A 118 -4.06 1.47 -5.94
N CYS A 119 -3.86 0.86 -4.78
CA CYS A 119 -4.42 -0.45 -4.47
C CYS A 119 -5.16 -0.42 -3.15
N THR A 120 -6.30 -1.10 -3.08
CA THR A 120 -7.02 -1.38 -1.83
C THR A 120 -6.95 -2.88 -1.51
N GLY A 121 -6.70 -3.20 -0.25
CA GLY A 121 -6.71 -4.57 0.25
C GLY A 121 -8.10 -5.03 0.71
N THR A 122 -9.17 -4.40 0.24
CA THR A 122 -10.53 -4.79 0.61
C THR A 122 -10.85 -6.22 0.17
N SER A 123 -11.60 -6.94 1.01
CA SER A 123 -12.09 -8.30 0.72
C SER A 123 -13.52 -8.30 0.17
N GLY A 124 -14.34 -7.32 0.53
CA GLY A 124 -15.76 -7.35 0.23
C GLY A 124 -16.38 -6.04 -0.25
N LEU A 125 -15.67 -4.93 -0.17
CA LEU A 125 -16.19 -3.65 -0.65
C LEU A 125 -15.99 -3.49 -2.17
N SER A 126 -16.87 -2.71 -2.79
CA SER A 126 -16.78 -2.43 -4.23
C SER A 126 -15.53 -1.63 -4.58
N VAL A 127 -14.60 -2.28 -5.29
CA VAL A 127 -13.38 -1.63 -5.82
C VAL A 127 -13.73 -0.47 -6.74
N SER A 128 -14.77 -0.62 -7.58
CA SER A 128 -15.26 0.44 -8.47
C SER A 128 -15.78 1.64 -7.69
N ALA A 129 -16.59 1.42 -6.63
CA ALA A 129 -17.10 2.52 -5.81
C ALA A 129 -15.98 3.28 -5.08
N LEU A 130 -14.96 2.58 -4.58
CA LEU A 130 -13.79 3.21 -3.97
C LEU A 130 -12.97 4.00 -4.98
N SER A 131 -12.87 3.53 -6.23
CA SER A 131 -12.15 4.24 -7.29
C SER A 131 -12.81 5.56 -7.68
N GLU A 132 -14.13 5.69 -7.51
CA GLU A 132 -14.88 6.92 -7.81
C GLU A 132 -14.49 8.10 -6.91
N LEU A 133 -13.87 7.84 -5.76
CA LEU A 133 -13.34 8.87 -4.86
C LEU A 133 -12.10 9.58 -5.43
N TYR A 134 -11.48 8.99 -6.45
CA TYR A 134 -10.27 9.53 -7.08
C TYR A 134 -10.58 10.39 -8.31
N PRO A 135 -9.67 11.33 -8.66
CA PRO A 135 -9.74 12.03 -9.93
C PRO A 135 -9.87 11.04 -11.10
N LYS A 136 -10.64 11.39 -12.14
CA LYS A 136 -10.95 10.48 -13.25
C LYS A 136 -9.72 9.85 -13.88
N GLU A 137 -8.66 10.61 -14.03
CA GLU A 137 -7.38 10.20 -14.61
C GLU A 137 -6.66 9.11 -13.82
N TYR A 138 -6.93 8.99 -12.50
CA TYR A 138 -6.36 7.95 -11.64
C TYR A 138 -7.18 6.66 -11.59
N ARG A 139 -8.44 6.67 -12.01
CA ARG A 139 -9.35 5.51 -11.87
C ARG A 139 -8.83 4.28 -12.62
N SER A 140 -8.22 4.48 -13.80
CA SER A 140 -7.56 3.40 -14.56
C SER A 140 -6.27 2.86 -13.91
N LYS A 141 -5.79 3.50 -12.85
CA LYS A 141 -4.65 3.09 -12.03
C LYS A 141 -5.05 2.58 -10.65
N PHE A 142 -6.36 2.41 -10.41
CA PHE A 142 -6.92 1.91 -9.15
C PHE A 142 -7.24 0.42 -9.27
N TYR A 143 -6.79 -0.38 -8.29
CA TYR A 143 -6.96 -1.83 -8.30
C TYR A 143 -7.34 -2.34 -6.91
N GLY A 144 -8.15 -3.40 -6.85
CA GLY A 144 -8.18 -4.30 -5.72
C GLY A 144 -6.95 -5.20 -5.75
N MET A 145 -6.24 -5.31 -4.64
CA MET A 145 -5.08 -6.20 -4.48
C MET A 145 -5.26 -6.97 -3.18
N HIS A 146 -5.94 -8.10 -3.27
CA HIS A 146 -6.31 -8.90 -2.12
C HIS A 146 -5.32 -10.03 -1.88
N PHE A 147 -4.56 -9.93 -0.78
CA PHE A 147 -3.64 -10.95 -0.32
C PHE A 147 -4.30 -11.88 0.69
N PHE A 148 -3.90 -13.13 0.68
CA PHE A 148 -4.32 -14.11 1.69
C PHE A 148 -3.32 -14.13 2.86
N ASN A 149 -3.83 -14.29 4.08
CA ASN A 149 -3.02 -14.23 5.30
C ASN A 149 -2.48 -15.62 5.67
N PRO A 150 -1.18 -15.78 6.01
CA PRO A 150 -0.14 -14.76 5.96
C PRO A 150 0.46 -14.61 4.53
N PRO A 151 0.58 -13.38 3.98
CA PRO A 151 0.91 -13.15 2.58
C PRO A 151 2.34 -13.57 2.20
N TYR A 152 3.24 -13.73 3.17
CA TYR A 152 4.60 -14.22 2.94
C TYR A 152 4.67 -15.77 2.83
N GLN A 153 3.58 -16.48 3.07
CA GLN A 153 3.44 -17.94 2.89
C GLN A 153 2.45 -18.28 1.79
N MET A 154 1.42 -17.45 1.64
CA MET A 154 0.39 -17.66 0.62
C MET A 154 0.84 -17.06 -0.71
N THR A 155 0.91 -17.89 -1.74
CA THR A 155 1.41 -17.47 -3.07
C THR A 155 0.34 -16.82 -3.95
N LEU A 156 -0.91 -16.73 -3.46
CA LEU A 156 -2.04 -16.18 -4.19
C LEU A 156 -2.26 -14.72 -3.83
N CYS A 157 -2.45 -13.89 -4.86
CA CYS A 157 -2.96 -12.53 -4.78
C CYS A 157 -4.05 -12.35 -5.83
N GLU A 158 -5.24 -11.95 -5.40
CA GLU A 158 -6.33 -11.61 -6.32
C GLU A 158 -6.19 -10.14 -6.76
N MET A 159 -6.27 -9.92 -8.07
CA MET A 159 -6.23 -8.59 -8.66
C MET A 159 -7.57 -8.26 -9.31
N THR A 160 -8.22 -7.19 -8.86
CA THR A 160 -9.45 -6.66 -9.43
C THR A 160 -9.18 -5.33 -10.11
N ALA A 161 -9.41 -5.26 -11.42
CA ALA A 161 -9.33 -4.02 -12.17
C ALA A 161 -10.72 -3.36 -12.28
N THR A 162 -10.76 -2.05 -12.29
CA THR A 162 -11.94 -1.28 -12.65
C THR A 162 -12.00 -1.12 -14.16
N VAL A 163 -13.21 -1.20 -14.73
CA VAL A 163 -13.42 -0.97 -16.16
C VAL A 163 -13.81 0.50 -16.35
N TYR A 164 -12.94 1.28 -16.98
CA TYR A 164 -13.17 2.68 -17.36
C TYR A 164 -12.78 2.90 -18.82
#